data_171a221e1a31ef4c78872e28c18279b1
#
_entry.id   171a221e1a31ef4c78872e28c18279b1
#
_cell.length_a   1.000
_cell.length_b   1.000
_cell.length_c   1.000
_cell.angle_alpha   90.00
_cell.angle_beta   90.00
_cell.angle_gamma   90.00
#
_symmetry.space_group_name_H-M   'P 1'
#
loop_
_entity.id
_entity.type
_entity.pdbx_description
1 polymer ?
#
loop_
_entity_poly.entity_id
_entity_poly.type
_entity_poly.pdbx_seq_one_letter_code
_entity_poly.pdbx_strand_id
1 'polypeptide(L)'
;MGGHDPLVLMCLPEAIEEFLSCLRARKLSPHTVSGYESDLRIVGEIAAGLAGVAVDGLEVRHLNGRLIRGAFAVFSDPRSAASINRAWSAWNRLLTFCVSEGMLEGNPMAAVPRPKQPVKAPKPLLGDGTASAELLERIAAGARKARDPWVERDLVVLGLALVTGMRSAELLGVTLGSIGGSAGDRRIQVVGKGGKTRSLPIEPPIEFLIERYLDSRLRRFGLTALPRSAALLVDTANEPLQRGGLQYLVRQCYRYAGIHDRVQKGTLVHALRHEFATRLAERGASAHELMELLGHSSIVTGQAYVASTAREVRRAAQGNPAYGVLDRLGAGGGDG
;
A
#
# COMPACT_ATOMS: atom_id res chain seq x y z
N MET A 1 -0.28 41.92 33.12
CA MET A 1 0.94 41.18 33.42
C MET A 1 0.57 39.70 33.24
N GLY A 2 0.77 39.17 32.06
CA GLY A 2 0.57 37.76 31.79
C GLY A 2 1.82 37.01 32.21
N GLY A 3 1.74 36.27 33.28
CA GLY A 3 2.80 35.32 33.69
C GLY A 3 2.92 34.26 32.59
N HIS A 4 4.04 34.23 31.87
CA HIS A 4 4.42 33.07 31.07
C HIS A 4 4.74 32.00 32.08
N ASP A 5 3.95 30.94 32.10
CA ASP A 5 4.36 29.67 32.76
C ASP A 5 5.73 29.28 32.21
N PRO A 6 6.71 28.93 33.07
CA PRO A 6 8.03 28.55 32.58
C PRO A 6 7.90 27.29 31.70
N LEU A 7 8.52 27.34 30.49
CA LEU A 7 8.54 26.21 29.57
C LEU A 7 9.10 24.97 30.29
N VAL A 8 8.45 23.84 30.06
CA VAL A 8 8.90 22.54 30.59
C VAL A 8 10.24 22.18 29.97
N LEU A 9 11.26 21.96 30.82
CA LEU A 9 12.60 21.55 30.39
C LEU A 9 12.62 20.06 30.13
N MET A 10 12.85 19.67 28.89
CA MET A 10 12.92 18.26 28.46
C MET A 10 13.94 18.10 27.34
N CYS A 11 14.73 17.03 27.39
CA CYS A 11 15.64 16.71 26.28
C CYS A 11 14.85 16.09 25.10
N LEU A 12 15.40 16.20 23.90
CA LEU A 12 14.76 15.69 22.70
C LEU A 12 14.45 14.19 22.74
N PRO A 13 15.36 13.29 23.19
CA PRO A 13 15.05 11.87 23.30
C PRO A 13 13.88 11.55 24.23
N GLU A 14 13.77 12.22 25.37
CA GLU A 14 12.65 12.07 26.31
C GLU A 14 11.33 12.50 25.68
N ALA A 15 11.31 13.66 25.02
CA ALA A 15 10.13 14.14 24.30
C ALA A 15 9.69 13.21 23.17
N ILE A 16 10.65 12.59 22.47
CA ILE A 16 10.36 11.57 21.43
C ILE A 16 9.68 10.35 22.07
N GLU A 17 10.21 9.81 23.16
CA GLU A 17 9.64 8.63 23.81
C GLU A 17 8.24 8.90 24.36
N GLU A 18 8.01 10.05 24.98
CA GLU A 18 6.70 10.45 25.48
C GLU A 18 5.69 10.58 24.33
N PHE A 19 6.08 11.25 23.26
CA PHE A 19 5.26 11.36 22.05
C PHE A 19 4.94 9.98 21.44
N LEU A 20 5.92 9.08 21.31
CA LEU A 20 5.70 7.74 20.78
C LEU A 20 4.78 6.92 21.69
N SER A 21 4.87 7.09 22.99
CA SER A 21 3.96 6.49 23.96
C SER A 21 2.51 6.94 23.73
N CYS A 22 2.29 8.23 23.56
CA CYS A 22 0.96 8.79 23.19
C CYS A 22 0.45 8.21 21.85
N LEU A 23 1.31 8.01 20.86
CA LEU A 23 0.91 7.40 19.59
C LEU A 23 0.52 5.93 19.75
N ARG A 24 1.23 5.17 20.60
CA ARG A 24 0.89 3.78 20.92
C ARG A 24 -0.46 3.71 21.64
N ALA A 25 -0.72 4.58 22.60
CA ALA A 25 -2.01 4.66 23.31
C ALA A 25 -3.18 4.96 22.37
N ARG A 26 -2.97 5.75 21.31
CA ARG A 26 -3.94 6.02 20.25
C ARG A 26 -4.09 4.88 19.22
N LYS A 27 -3.52 3.70 19.48
CA LYS A 27 -3.59 2.50 18.62
C LYS A 27 -3.11 2.74 17.17
N LEU A 28 -2.12 3.62 16.97
CA LEU A 28 -1.46 3.72 15.67
C LEU A 28 -0.77 2.39 15.34
N SER A 29 -0.68 2.08 14.03
CA SER A 29 -0.05 0.82 13.63
C SER A 29 1.42 0.77 14.07
N PRO A 30 1.93 -0.38 14.57
CA PRO A 30 3.33 -0.54 14.97
C PRO A 30 4.32 -0.09 13.89
N HIS A 31 4.02 -0.36 12.62
CA HIS A 31 4.82 0.09 11.48
C HIS A 31 4.90 1.63 11.37
N THR A 32 3.81 2.34 11.65
CA THR A 32 3.81 3.80 11.61
C THR A 32 4.64 4.36 12.74
N VAL A 33 4.49 3.80 13.95
CA VAL A 33 5.25 4.22 15.13
C VAL A 33 6.75 3.99 14.92
N SER A 34 7.15 2.79 14.48
CA SER A 34 8.55 2.48 14.19
C SER A 34 9.14 3.34 13.07
N GLY A 35 8.36 3.63 12.03
CA GLY A 35 8.80 4.55 10.98
C GLY A 35 9.01 5.98 11.47
N TYR A 36 8.12 6.47 12.33
CA TYR A 36 8.26 7.78 12.97
C TYR A 36 9.46 7.82 13.91
N GLU A 37 9.62 6.82 14.77
CA GLU A 37 10.76 6.69 15.67
C GLU A 37 12.09 6.80 14.92
N SER A 38 12.25 6.02 13.85
CA SER A 38 13.45 6.07 13.02
C SER A 38 13.71 7.45 12.43
N ASP A 39 12.67 8.09 11.86
CA ASP A 39 12.81 9.42 11.25
C ASP A 39 13.10 10.51 12.29
N LEU A 40 12.47 10.43 13.47
CA LEU A 40 12.69 11.37 14.57
C LEU A 40 14.12 11.28 15.11
N ARG A 41 14.63 10.07 15.32
CA ARG A 41 16.00 9.86 15.79
C ARG A 41 17.03 10.38 14.80
N ILE A 42 16.93 10.02 13.52
CA ILE A 42 17.91 10.39 12.50
C ILE A 42 17.98 11.93 12.35
N VAL A 43 16.83 12.60 12.24
CA VAL A 43 16.83 14.08 12.12
C VAL A 43 17.26 14.74 13.43
N GLY A 44 16.95 14.13 14.59
CA GLY A 44 17.39 14.59 15.91
C GLY A 44 18.91 14.53 16.06
N GLU A 45 19.55 13.45 15.66
CA GLU A 45 21.02 13.29 15.65
C GLU A 45 21.67 14.35 14.75
N ILE A 46 21.11 14.61 13.56
CA ILE A 46 21.60 15.67 12.66
C ILE A 46 21.44 17.04 13.30
N ALA A 47 20.30 17.32 13.94
CA ALA A 47 20.07 18.60 14.62
C ALA A 47 21.05 18.81 15.78
N ALA A 48 21.30 17.79 16.60
CA ALA A 48 22.26 17.83 17.70
C ALA A 48 23.70 18.11 17.19
N GLY A 49 24.11 17.41 16.10
CA GLY A 49 25.40 17.67 15.45
C GLY A 49 25.54 19.12 14.94
N LEU A 50 24.48 19.66 14.34
CA LEU A 50 24.45 21.07 13.90
C LEU A 50 24.47 22.08 15.06
N ALA A 51 23.91 21.68 16.21
CA ALA A 51 23.94 22.51 17.43
C ALA A 51 25.27 22.34 18.22
N GLY A 52 26.14 21.39 17.84
CA GLY A 52 27.41 21.14 18.52
C GLY A 52 27.25 20.46 19.88
N VAL A 53 26.17 19.72 20.11
CA VAL A 53 25.86 19.01 21.35
C VAL A 53 25.60 17.54 21.11
N ALA A 54 25.69 16.70 22.15
CA ALA A 54 25.20 15.34 22.10
C ALA A 54 23.65 15.35 22.00
N VAL A 55 23.06 14.30 21.42
CA VAL A 55 21.60 14.23 21.24
C VAL A 55 20.84 14.31 22.57
N ASP A 56 21.38 13.72 23.64
CA ASP A 56 20.81 13.77 24.99
C ASP A 56 20.94 15.15 25.64
N GLY A 57 21.82 16.01 25.14
CA GLY A 57 21.99 17.39 25.56
C GLY A 57 21.17 18.41 24.73
N LEU A 58 20.47 17.93 23.69
CA LEU A 58 19.65 18.79 22.87
C LEU A 58 18.26 18.95 23.52
N GLU A 59 18.02 20.09 24.17
CA GLU A 59 16.72 20.39 24.75
C GLU A 59 15.71 20.85 23.70
N VAL A 60 14.43 20.45 23.88
CA VAL A 60 13.33 20.78 22.97
C VAL A 60 13.21 22.29 22.74
N ARG A 61 13.38 23.11 23.78
CA ARG A 61 13.33 24.60 23.69
C ARG A 61 14.36 25.20 22.73
N HIS A 62 15.46 24.49 22.41
CA HIS A 62 16.48 24.96 21.47
C HIS A 62 16.14 24.65 20.01
N LEU A 63 15.08 23.87 19.77
CA LEU A 63 14.60 23.52 18.42
C LEU A 63 13.92 24.73 17.76
N ASN A 64 14.67 25.51 17.05
CA ASN A 64 14.15 26.66 16.29
C ASN A 64 14.08 26.36 14.77
N GLY A 65 13.37 27.19 14.02
CA GLY A 65 13.18 27.02 12.59
C GLY A 65 14.47 26.95 11.77
N ARG A 66 15.54 27.62 12.20
CA ARG A 66 16.86 27.59 11.52
C ARG A 66 17.51 26.22 11.69
N LEU A 67 17.54 25.70 12.93
CA LEU A 67 18.16 24.43 13.25
C LEU A 67 17.42 23.26 12.55
N ILE A 68 16.08 23.23 12.67
CA ILE A 68 15.27 22.16 12.05
C ILE A 68 15.36 22.22 10.52
N ARG A 69 15.32 23.38 9.90
CA ARG A 69 15.53 23.52 8.44
C ARG A 69 16.91 23.03 8.01
N GLY A 70 17.96 23.35 8.77
CA GLY A 70 19.32 22.84 8.51
C GLY A 70 19.39 21.31 8.61
N ALA A 71 18.78 20.73 9.67
CA ALA A 71 18.73 19.27 9.85
C ALA A 71 17.97 18.58 8.70
N PHE A 72 16.84 19.14 8.27
CA PHE A 72 16.11 18.61 7.12
C PHE A 72 16.85 18.77 5.79
N ALA A 73 17.66 19.80 5.60
CA ALA A 73 18.50 19.93 4.41
C ALA A 73 19.50 18.77 4.31
N VAL A 74 20.22 18.47 5.40
CA VAL A 74 21.15 17.33 5.47
C VAL A 74 20.40 15.99 5.34
N PHE A 75 19.28 15.85 6.05
CA PHE A 75 18.47 14.62 5.99
C PHE A 75 17.97 14.31 4.58
N SER A 76 17.67 15.34 3.80
CA SER A 76 17.00 15.21 2.49
C SER A 76 17.93 14.74 1.38
N ASP A 77 19.23 15.04 1.47
CA ASP A 77 20.21 14.84 0.39
C ASP A 77 20.19 13.42 -0.21
N PRO A 78 20.29 12.31 0.55
CA PRO A 78 20.27 10.97 -0.03
C PRO A 78 18.85 10.36 -0.15
N ARG A 79 17.76 11.10 0.11
CA ARG A 79 16.44 10.51 0.34
C ARG A 79 15.39 10.89 -0.68
N SER A 80 14.41 9.98 -0.87
CA SER A 80 13.26 10.24 -1.72
C SER A 80 12.29 11.25 -1.10
N ALA A 81 11.57 12.00 -1.93
CA ALA A 81 10.51 12.93 -1.49
C ALA A 81 9.47 12.27 -0.57
N ALA A 82 9.18 10.97 -0.76
CA ALA A 82 8.26 10.23 0.10
C ALA A 82 8.81 10.02 1.52
N SER A 83 10.11 9.70 1.65
CA SER A 83 10.79 9.56 2.93
C SER A 83 10.87 10.91 3.65
N ILE A 84 11.21 11.98 2.92
CA ILE A 84 11.26 13.34 3.47
C ILE A 84 9.89 13.77 3.98
N ASN A 85 8.82 13.50 3.23
CA ASN A 85 7.45 13.82 3.65
C ASN A 85 6.99 13.02 4.88
N ARG A 86 7.44 11.76 5.03
CA ARG A 86 7.16 10.98 6.24
C ARG A 86 7.85 11.58 7.45
N ALA A 87 9.15 11.86 7.34
CA ALA A 87 9.93 12.53 8.39
C ALA A 87 9.34 13.90 8.76
N TRP A 88 8.99 14.70 7.75
CA TRP A 88 8.32 15.98 7.96
C TRP A 88 7.03 15.83 8.77
N SER A 89 6.21 14.84 8.42
CA SER A 89 4.96 14.58 9.14
C SER A 89 5.18 14.10 10.58
N ALA A 90 6.21 13.27 10.81
CA ALA A 90 6.59 12.82 12.15
C ALA A 90 7.04 14.00 13.01
N TRP A 91 7.96 14.82 12.51
CA TRP A 91 8.48 16.00 13.19
C TRP A 91 7.40 17.06 13.45
N ASN A 92 6.55 17.34 12.46
CA ASN A 92 5.47 18.28 12.65
C ASN A 92 4.51 17.83 13.77
N ARG A 93 4.24 16.53 13.87
CA ARG A 93 3.40 15.98 14.95
C ARG A 93 4.10 15.99 16.30
N LEU A 94 5.38 15.66 16.37
CA LEU A 94 6.17 15.76 17.60
C LEU A 94 6.19 17.22 18.10
N LEU A 95 6.54 18.18 17.25
CA LEU A 95 6.66 19.56 17.68
C LEU A 95 5.30 20.22 17.98
N THR A 96 4.22 19.78 17.33
CA THR A 96 2.86 20.14 17.76
C THR A 96 2.52 19.57 19.13
N PHE A 97 2.93 18.33 19.42
CA PHE A 97 2.81 17.74 20.76
C PHE A 97 3.62 18.55 21.78
N CYS A 98 4.88 18.88 21.50
CA CYS A 98 5.70 19.71 22.38
C CYS A 98 5.09 21.08 22.68
N VAL A 99 4.40 21.69 21.70
CA VAL A 99 3.65 22.94 21.94
C VAL A 99 2.45 22.69 22.87
N SER A 100 1.71 21.60 22.69
CA SER A 100 0.56 21.28 23.54
C SER A 100 0.93 20.96 24.99
N GLU A 101 2.16 20.45 25.21
CA GLU A 101 2.71 20.15 26.52
C GLU A 101 3.50 21.32 27.14
N GLY A 102 3.49 22.49 26.52
CA GLY A 102 4.17 23.69 27.04
C GLY A 102 5.70 23.65 26.95
N MET A 103 6.27 22.77 26.12
CA MET A 103 7.72 22.69 25.92
C MET A 103 8.22 23.71 24.89
N LEU A 104 7.33 24.20 24.01
CA LEU A 104 7.60 25.17 22.96
C LEU A 104 6.47 26.21 22.87
N GLU A 105 6.81 27.46 22.58
CA GLU A 105 5.82 28.52 22.32
C GLU A 105 5.14 28.35 20.95
N GLY A 106 5.80 27.74 19.98
CA GLY A 106 5.29 27.57 18.64
C GLY A 106 6.01 26.45 17.86
N ASN A 107 5.34 25.92 16.84
CA ASN A 107 5.89 24.83 16.05
C ASN A 107 6.87 25.33 14.98
N PRO A 108 8.19 25.06 15.10
CA PRO A 108 9.20 25.53 14.15
C PRO A 108 9.13 24.87 12.76
N MET A 109 8.30 23.81 12.57
CA MET A 109 8.14 23.16 11.26
C MET A 109 7.55 24.07 10.19
N ALA A 110 6.92 25.18 10.57
CA ALA A 110 6.49 26.22 9.62
C ALA A 110 7.65 26.77 8.75
N ALA A 111 8.88 26.73 9.27
CA ALA A 111 10.08 27.15 8.55
C ALA A 111 10.67 26.08 7.61
N VAL A 112 10.13 24.85 7.62
CA VAL A 112 10.66 23.73 6.83
C VAL A 112 9.77 23.48 5.61
N PRO A 113 10.26 23.72 4.37
CA PRO A 113 9.51 23.47 3.16
C PRO A 113 9.12 21.99 3.05
N ARG A 114 7.85 21.74 2.80
CA ARG A 114 7.37 20.38 2.56
C ARG A 114 7.52 20.03 1.08
N PRO A 115 8.22 18.92 0.72
CA PRO A 115 8.34 18.51 -0.67
C PRO A 115 6.98 18.25 -1.31
N LYS A 116 6.74 18.80 -2.50
CA LYS A 116 5.57 18.44 -3.30
C LYS A 116 5.70 16.96 -3.69
N GLN A 117 4.66 16.18 -3.42
CA GLN A 117 4.62 14.80 -3.92
C GLN A 117 3.81 14.78 -5.22
N PRO A 118 4.41 14.37 -6.34
CA PRO A 118 3.63 14.09 -7.54
C PRO A 118 2.68 12.93 -7.25
N VAL A 119 1.49 12.99 -7.84
CA VAL A 119 0.57 11.85 -7.84
C VAL A 119 1.30 10.68 -8.49
N LYS A 120 1.52 9.60 -7.75
CA LYS A 120 2.23 8.43 -8.28
C LYS A 120 1.35 7.74 -9.30
N ALA A 121 1.86 7.61 -10.52
CA ALA A 121 1.21 6.79 -11.53
C ALA A 121 1.06 5.34 -11.03
N PRO A 122 -0.04 4.67 -11.37
CA PRO A 122 -0.19 3.23 -11.14
C PRO A 122 0.97 2.45 -11.77
N LYS A 123 1.34 1.34 -11.14
CA LYS A 123 2.43 0.47 -11.59
C LYS A 123 1.91 -0.97 -11.78
N PRO A 124 1.04 -1.21 -12.78
CA PRO A 124 0.60 -2.55 -13.12
C PRO A 124 1.76 -3.40 -13.64
N LEU A 125 1.48 -4.65 -13.96
CA LEU A 125 2.41 -5.47 -14.73
C LEU A 125 2.60 -4.85 -16.11
N LEU A 126 3.86 -4.77 -16.56
CA LEU A 126 4.19 -4.18 -17.87
C LEU A 126 3.77 -5.12 -19.00
N GLY A 127 3.43 -4.54 -20.16
CA GLY A 127 3.05 -5.25 -21.37
C GLY A 127 1.62 -4.96 -21.80
N ASP A 128 1.13 -5.78 -22.73
CA ASP A 128 -0.16 -5.67 -23.41
C ASP A 128 -1.38 -6.17 -22.62
N GLY A 129 -1.19 -6.50 -21.35
CA GLY A 129 -2.25 -7.04 -20.50
C GLY A 129 -2.29 -8.56 -20.39
N THR A 130 -1.42 -9.29 -21.07
CA THR A 130 -1.35 -10.75 -21.04
C THR A 130 -0.59 -11.28 -19.83
N ALA A 131 0.25 -10.45 -19.20
CA ALA A 131 1.16 -10.88 -18.10
C ALA A 131 0.46 -11.58 -16.94
N SER A 132 -0.74 -11.15 -16.57
CA SER A 132 -1.51 -11.80 -15.49
C SER A 132 -2.06 -13.17 -15.91
N ALA A 133 -2.49 -13.34 -17.16
CA ALA A 133 -2.93 -14.62 -17.70
C ALA A 133 -1.75 -15.59 -17.81
N GLU A 134 -0.64 -15.17 -18.43
CA GLU A 134 0.60 -15.95 -18.51
C GLU A 134 1.10 -16.41 -17.15
N LEU A 135 1.03 -15.53 -16.14
CA LEU A 135 1.39 -15.87 -14.77
C LEU A 135 0.55 -17.03 -14.25
N LEU A 136 -0.77 -16.92 -14.32
CA LEU A 136 -1.68 -17.94 -13.80
C LEU A 136 -1.55 -19.25 -14.56
N GLU A 137 -1.49 -19.24 -15.88
CA GLU A 137 -1.35 -20.42 -16.73
C GLU A 137 -0.06 -21.18 -16.45
N ARG A 138 1.08 -20.48 -16.37
CA ARG A 138 2.37 -21.11 -16.09
C ARG A 138 2.44 -21.69 -14.68
N ILE A 139 1.87 -20.99 -13.68
CA ILE A 139 1.80 -21.53 -12.32
C ILE A 139 0.86 -22.74 -12.26
N ALA A 140 -0.30 -22.70 -12.94
CA ALA A 140 -1.21 -23.83 -13.05
C ALA A 140 -0.54 -25.07 -13.69
N ALA A 141 0.33 -24.86 -14.67
CA ALA A 141 1.14 -25.92 -15.29
C ALA A 141 2.32 -26.40 -14.41
N GLY A 142 2.42 -25.93 -13.15
CA GLY A 142 3.49 -26.37 -12.23
C GLY A 142 4.87 -25.78 -12.52
N ALA A 143 4.94 -24.64 -13.20
CA ALA A 143 6.22 -24.02 -13.57
C ALA A 143 7.09 -23.67 -12.34
N ARG A 144 6.49 -23.36 -11.18
CA ARG A 144 7.23 -22.99 -9.98
C ARG A 144 7.91 -24.21 -9.35
N LYS A 145 9.20 -24.30 -9.53
CA LYS A 145 10.02 -25.31 -8.84
C LYS A 145 10.33 -24.86 -7.41
N ALA A 146 10.04 -25.70 -6.46
CA ALA A 146 10.33 -25.50 -5.04
C ALA A 146 10.68 -26.86 -4.42
N ARG A 147 11.32 -26.84 -3.24
CA ARG A 147 11.57 -28.07 -2.46
C ARG A 147 10.26 -28.79 -2.12
N ASP A 148 9.22 -28.00 -1.89
CA ASP A 148 7.89 -28.46 -1.53
C ASP A 148 6.84 -27.65 -2.32
N PRO A 149 6.56 -28.02 -3.60
CA PRO A 149 5.65 -27.29 -4.46
C PRO A 149 4.19 -27.44 -4.00
N TRP A 150 3.43 -26.37 -4.13
CA TRP A 150 2.00 -26.38 -3.80
C TRP A 150 1.24 -25.43 -4.75
N VAL A 151 0.86 -25.98 -5.89
CA VAL A 151 0.27 -25.23 -7.01
C VAL A 151 -1.06 -24.59 -6.62
N GLU A 152 -1.92 -25.33 -5.90
CA GLU A 152 -3.25 -24.85 -5.51
C GLU A 152 -3.13 -23.62 -4.58
N ARG A 153 -2.18 -23.64 -3.63
CA ARG A 153 -1.92 -22.48 -2.77
C ARG A 153 -1.41 -21.28 -3.57
N ASP A 154 -0.46 -21.51 -4.44
CA ASP A 154 0.16 -20.46 -5.23
C ASP A 154 -0.88 -19.80 -6.14
N LEU A 155 -1.79 -20.57 -6.76
CA LEU A 155 -2.89 -20.07 -7.57
C LEU A 155 -3.91 -19.26 -6.76
N VAL A 156 -4.28 -19.72 -5.57
CA VAL A 156 -5.22 -18.95 -4.71
C VAL A 156 -4.60 -17.63 -4.27
N VAL A 157 -3.31 -17.62 -3.91
CA VAL A 157 -2.61 -16.37 -3.54
C VAL A 157 -2.62 -15.36 -4.70
N LEU A 158 -2.24 -15.81 -5.90
CA LEU A 158 -2.19 -14.96 -7.09
C LEU A 158 -3.59 -14.56 -7.55
N GLY A 159 -4.50 -15.52 -7.63
CA GLY A 159 -5.88 -15.30 -8.05
C GLY A 159 -6.58 -14.29 -7.16
N LEU A 160 -6.57 -14.47 -5.84
CA LEU A 160 -7.16 -13.51 -4.91
C LEU A 160 -6.55 -12.11 -5.07
N ALA A 161 -5.22 -12.00 -5.16
CA ALA A 161 -4.57 -10.71 -5.33
C ALA A 161 -4.98 -10.00 -6.64
N LEU A 162 -5.14 -10.77 -7.74
CA LEU A 162 -5.50 -10.27 -9.07
C LEU A 162 -6.98 -9.94 -9.23
N VAL A 163 -7.90 -10.64 -8.53
CA VAL A 163 -9.34 -10.42 -8.73
C VAL A 163 -10.01 -9.59 -7.65
N THR A 164 -9.34 -9.39 -6.50
CA THR A 164 -9.89 -8.60 -5.39
C THR A 164 -9.14 -7.31 -5.13
N GLY A 165 -7.93 -7.20 -5.61
CA GLY A 165 -7.06 -6.06 -5.36
C GLY A 165 -6.75 -5.82 -3.87
N MET A 166 -6.87 -6.82 -3.00
CA MET A 166 -6.56 -6.71 -1.57
C MET A 166 -5.11 -6.24 -1.33
N ARG A 167 -4.90 -5.49 -0.24
CA ARG A 167 -3.54 -5.19 0.24
C ARG A 167 -2.90 -6.46 0.81
N SER A 168 -1.57 -6.54 0.80
CA SER A 168 -0.86 -7.71 1.36
C SER A 168 -1.31 -8.06 2.78
N ALA A 169 -1.51 -7.07 3.65
CA ALA A 169 -1.98 -7.31 5.02
C ALA A 169 -3.44 -7.78 5.07
N GLU A 170 -4.30 -7.28 4.18
CA GLU A 170 -5.69 -7.71 4.05
C GLU A 170 -5.75 -9.16 3.56
N LEU A 171 -4.97 -9.50 2.53
CA LEU A 171 -4.88 -10.84 1.98
C LEU A 171 -4.41 -11.87 3.03
N LEU A 172 -3.39 -11.52 3.81
CA LEU A 172 -2.86 -12.37 4.88
C LEU A 172 -3.80 -12.48 6.09
N GLY A 173 -4.68 -11.50 6.28
CA GLY A 173 -5.67 -11.48 7.37
C GLY A 173 -6.96 -12.24 7.07
N VAL A 174 -7.14 -12.81 5.86
CA VAL A 174 -8.34 -13.58 5.53
C VAL A 174 -8.37 -14.89 6.30
N THR A 175 -9.47 -15.13 7.00
CA THR A 175 -9.78 -16.42 7.65
C THR A 175 -10.89 -17.14 6.90
N LEU A 176 -11.10 -18.42 7.17
CA LEU A 176 -12.23 -19.17 6.60
C LEU A 176 -13.57 -18.55 7.04
N GLY A 177 -13.64 -17.95 8.23
CA GLY A 177 -14.80 -17.22 8.72
C GLY A 177 -15.06 -15.91 8.00
N SER A 178 -14.06 -15.35 7.31
CA SER A 178 -14.22 -14.14 6.49
C SER A 178 -14.95 -14.40 5.18
N ILE A 179 -15.06 -15.66 4.75
CA ILE A 179 -15.77 -16.07 3.54
C ILE A 179 -17.21 -16.39 3.92
N GLY A 180 -18.16 -15.66 3.33
CA GLY A 180 -19.60 -15.81 3.55
C GLY A 180 -20.39 -15.73 2.28
N GLY A 181 -21.72 -15.83 2.38
CA GLY A 181 -22.66 -15.86 1.25
C GLY A 181 -22.99 -17.27 0.79
N SER A 182 -23.93 -17.40 -0.16
CA SER A 182 -24.32 -18.65 -0.81
C SER A 182 -23.47 -18.91 -2.06
N ALA A 183 -23.54 -20.12 -2.59
CA ALA A 183 -22.91 -20.45 -3.87
C ALA A 183 -23.36 -19.49 -4.97
N GLY A 184 -22.43 -18.92 -5.72
CA GLY A 184 -22.68 -17.91 -6.75
C GLY A 184 -22.85 -16.46 -6.25
N ASP A 185 -22.91 -16.21 -4.92
CA ASP A 185 -22.85 -14.87 -4.29
C ASP A 185 -21.90 -14.88 -3.09
N ARG A 186 -20.76 -15.49 -3.24
CA ARG A 186 -19.72 -15.53 -2.21
C ARG A 186 -19.04 -14.18 -2.09
N ARG A 187 -18.66 -13.86 -0.86
CA ARG A 187 -17.99 -12.60 -0.52
C ARG A 187 -16.91 -12.83 0.52
N ILE A 188 -15.84 -12.07 0.42
CA ILE A 188 -14.80 -12.01 1.45
C ILE A 188 -14.95 -10.72 2.23
N GLN A 189 -15.14 -10.81 3.53
CA GLN A 189 -15.08 -9.68 4.45
C GLN A 189 -13.62 -9.33 4.75
N VAL A 190 -13.23 -8.10 4.46
CA VAL A 190 -11.85 -7.63 4.61
C VAL A 190 -11.82 -6.48 5.60
N VAL A 191 -10.90 -6.55 6.56
CA VAL A 191 -10.65 -5.47 7.51
C VAL A 191 -9.48 -4.62 6.99
N GLY A 192 -9.78 -3.38 6.63
CA GLY A 192 -8.82 -2.42 6.10
C GLY A 192 -8.20 -1.52 7.18
N LYS A 193 -7.49 -0.49 6.73
CA LYS A 193 -6.84 0.49 7.62
C LYS A 193 -7.87 1.19 8.51
N GLY A 194 -7.58 1.24 9.80
CA GLY A 194 -8.46 1.88 10.79
C GLY A 194 -9.69 1.05 11.18
N GLY A 195 -9.66 -0.29 10.96
CA GLY A 195 -10.75 -1.19 11.33
C GLY A 195 -11.97 -1.14 10.41
N LYS A 196 -11.92 -0.38 9.31
CA LYS A 196 -13.01 -0.32 8.34
C LYS A 196 -13.14 -1.65 7.62
N THR A 197 -14.33 -2.22 7.62
CA THR A 197 -14.64 -3.44 6.88
C THR A 197 -15.22 -3.11 5.51
N ARG A 198 -14.92 -3.95 4.52
CA ARG A 198 -15.60 -3.98 3.23
C ARG A 198 -15.82 -5.41 2.79
N SER A 199 -16.84 -5.61 1.98
CA SER A 199 -17.18 -6.91 1.41
C SER A 199 -16.75 -6.92 -0.05
N LEU A 200 -15.95 -7.92 -0.44
CA LEU A 200 -15.47 -8.10 -1.81
C LEU A 200 -16.16 -9.32 -2.41
N PRO A 201 -16.84 -9.20 -3.56
CA PRO A 201 -17.41 -10.34 -4.24
C PRO A 201 -16.30 -11.26 -4.74
N ILE A 202 -16.54 -12.55 -4.72
CA ILE A 202 -15.69 -13.57 -5.34
C ILE A 202 -16.54 -14.40 -6.30
N GLU A 203 -16.13 -14.39 -7.55
CA GLU A 203 -16.82 -15.10 -8.61
C GLU A 203 -16.52 -16.62 -8.58
N PRO A 204 -17.38 -17.46 -9.18
CA PRO A 204 -17.23 -18.91 -9.12
C PRO A 204 -15.85 -19.47 -9.48
N PRO A 205 -15.07 -18.92 -10.45
CA PRO A 205 -13.74 -19.44 -10.74
C PRO A 205 -12.77 -19.34 -9.57
N ILE A 206 -12.83 -18.23 -8.77
CA ILE A 206 -11.95 -18.10 -7.61
C ILE A 206 -12.49 -18.91 -6.41
N GLU A 207 -13.81 -19.04 -6.28
CA GLU A 207 -14.43 -19.92 -5.30
C GLU A 207 -13.92 -21.37 -5.49
N PHE A 208 -13.98 -21.88 -6.72
CA PHE A 208 -13.44 -23.19 -7.09
C PHE A 208 -11.95 -23.36 -6.76
N LEU A 209 -11.12 -22.35 -7.02
CA LEU A 209 -9.70 -22.42 -6.66
C LEU A 209 -9.50 -22.49 -5.14
N ILE A 210 -10.30 -21.74 -4.37
CA ILE A 210 -10.26 -21.80 -2.90
C ILE A 210 -10.63 -23.19 -2.41
N GLU A 211 -11.70 -23.77 -2.90
CA GLU A 211 -12.15 -25.13 -2.54
C GLU A 211 -11.06 -26.17 -2.84
N ARG A 212 -10.52 -26.18 -4.05
CA ARG A 212 -9.42 -27.07 -4.42
C ARG A 212 -8.20 -26.92 -3.52
N TYR A 213 -7.86 -25.68 -3.17
CA TYR A 213 -6.76 -25.41 -2.25
C TYR A 213 -7.07 -25.94 -0.85
N LEU A 214 -8.25 -25.73 -0.32
CA LEU A 214 -8.65 -26.23 1.00
C LEU A 214 -8.62 -27.76 1.04
N ASP A 215 -9.13 -28.42 0.01
CA ASP A 215 -9.05 -29.88 -0.12
C ASP A 215 -7.60 -30.37 -0.18
N SER A 216 -6.74 -29.68 -0.92
CA SER A 216 -5.31 -30.01 -0.98
C SER A 216 -4.63 -29.80 0.37
N ARG A 217 -5.03 -28.74 1.13
CA ARG A 217 -4.54 -28.46 2.47
C ARG A 217 -4.93 -29.54 3.46
N LEU A 218 -6.20 -29.98 3.45
CA LEU A 218 -6.68 -31.08 4.30
C LEU A 218 -5.87 -32.36 4.04
N ARG A 219 -5.74 -32.76 2.78
CA ARG A 219 -4.94 -33.94 2.40
C ARG A 219 -3.48 -33.82 2.80
N ARG A 220 -2.87 -32.65 2.54
CA ARG A 220 -1.44 -32.43 2.78
C ARG A 220 -1.05 -32.56 4.24
N PHE A 221 -1.92 -32.12 5.14
CA PHE A 221 -1.65 -32.09 6.58
C PHE A 221 -2.44 -33.16 7.37
N GLY A 222 -3.12 -34.08 6.69
CA GLY A 222 -3.90 -35.12 7.35
C GLY A 222 -5.03 -34.58 8.23
N LEU A 223 -5.65 -33.47 7.83
CA LEU A 223 -6.71 -32.82 8.59
C LEU A 223 -8.07 -33.27 8.06
N THR A 224 -9.04 -33.40 8.96
CA THR A 224 -10.44 -33.70 8.61
C THR A 224 -11.31 -32.47 8.45
N ALA A 225 -10.97 -31.38 9.13
CA ALA A 225 -11.68 -30.10 9.08
C ALA A 225 -10.76 -28.94 9.45
N LEU A 226 -11.17 -27.73 9.10
CA LEU A 226 -10.51 -26.49 9.49
C LEU A 226 -11.51 -25.60 10.24
N PRO A 227 -11.12 -25.02 11.39
CA PRO A 227 -12.00 -24.12 12.13
C PRO A 227 -12.20 -22.81 11.34
N ARG A 228 -13.31 -22.13 11.55
CA ARG A 228 -13.61 -20.85 10.89
C ARG A 228 -12.57 -19.75 11.18
N SER A 229 -11.89 -19.82 12.34
CA SER A 229 -10.80 -18.91 12.71
C SER A 229 -9.48 -19.20 12.02
N ALA A 230 -9.34 -20.36 11.33
CA ALA A 230 -8.11 -20.67 10.62
C ALA A 230 -7.80 -19.66 9.52
N ALA A 231 -6.54 -19.28 9.41
CA ALA A 231 -6.07 -18.46 8.29
C ALA A 231 -6.34 -19.17 6.97
N LEU A 232 -6.86 -18.44 5.97
CA LEU A 232 -7.06 -19.00 4.63
C LEU A 232 -5.71 -19.41 4.03
N LEU A 233 -4.72 -18.49 4.04
CA LEU A 233 -3.43 -18.71 3.43
C LEU A 233 -2.40 -19.16 4.46
N VAL A 234 -1.77 -20.30 4.19
CA VAL A 234 -0.75 -20.88 5.07
C VAL A 234 0.55 -21.16 4.32
N ASP A 235 1.63 -21.33 5.06
CA ASP A 235 2.91 -21.77 4.56
C ASP A 235 2.99 -23.31 4.44
N THR A 236 4.18 -23.84 4.20
CA THR A 236 4.41 -25.30 4.06
C THR A 236 4.41 -26.05 5.40
N ALA A 237 4.37 -25.36 6.52
CA ALA A 237 4.22 -25.93 7.86
C ALA A 237 2.77 -25.82 8.40
N ASN A 238 1.81 -25.37 7.56
CA ASN A 238 0.41 -25.06 7.94
C ASN A 238 0.25 -23.87 8.90
N GLU A 239 1.29 -23.08 9.06
CA GLU A 239 1.21 -21.85 9.85
C GLU A 239 0.69 -20.66 8.99
N PRO A 240 0.04 -19.67 9.56
CA PRO A 240 -0.44 -18.50 8.82
C PRO A 240 0.68 -17.88 7.99
N LEU A 241 0.44 -17.70 6.69
CA LEU A 241 1.43 -17.15 5.77
C LEU A 241 1.84 -15.74 6.21
N GLN A 242 3.12 -15.53 6.44
CA GLN A 242 3.67 -14.25 6.85
C GLN A 242 4.03 -13.37 5.65
N ARG A 243 4.19 -12.07 5.88
CA ARG A 243 4.50 -11.07 4.83
C ARG A 243 5.77 -11.44 4.03
N GLY A 244 6.82 -11.90 4.71
CA GLY A 244 8.05 -12.35 4.04
C GLY A 244 7.81 -13.55 3.13
N GLY A 245 7.03 -14.53 3.61
CA GLY A 245 6.64 -15.72 2.85
C GLY A 245 5.80 -15.36 1.61
N LEU A 246 4.81 -14.47 1.77
CA LEU A 246 4.02 -13.96 0.65
C LEU A 246 4.89 -13.27 -0.42
N GLN A 247 5.79 -12.40 0.00
CA GLN A 247 6.69 -11.71 -0.92
C GLN A 247 7.62 -12.67 -1.63
N TYR A 248 8.17 -13.65 -0.91
CA TYR A 248 9.01 -14.68 -1.49
C TYR A 248 8.24 -15.52 -2.52
N LEU A 249 7.05 -16.00 -2.16
CA LEU A 249 6.18 -16.80 -3.02
C LEU A 249 5.88 -16.06 -4.34
N VAL A 250 5.36 -14.83 -4.26
CA VAL A 250 5.01 -14.03 -5.44
C VAL A 250 6.23 -13.75 -6.31
N ARG A 251 7.39 -13.44 -5.71
CA ARG A 251 8.64 -13.23 -6.46
C ARG A 251 9.06 -14.50 -7.21
N GLN A 252 8.94 -15.68 -6.59
CA GLN A 252 9.24 -16.94 -7.25
C GLN A 252 8.24 -17.24 -8.37
N CYS A 253 6.95 -16.97 -8.17
CA CYS A 253 5.94 -17.13 -9.22
C CYS A 253 6.28 -16.27 -10.44
N TYR A 254 6.62 -15.00 -10.26
CA TYR A 254 7.04 -14.11 -11.36
C TYR A 254 8.28 -14.65 -12.09
N ARG A 255 9.28 -15.12 -11.32
CA ARG A 255 10.52 -15.65 -11.88
C ARG A 255 10.26 -16.89 -12.74
N TYR A 256 9.51 -17.86 -12.21
CA TYR A 256 9.24 -19.11 -12.90
C TYR A 256 8.19 -18.98 -14.02
N ALA A 257 7.34 -18.00 -13.94
CA ALA A 257 6.45 -17.62 -15.05
C ALA A 257 7.17 -16.82 -16.16
N GLY A 258 8.42 -16.39 -15.94
CA GLY A 258 9.19 -15.63 -16.92
C GLY A 258 8.74 -14.19 -17.10
N ILE A 259 8.02 -13.62 -16.14
CA ILE A 259 7.49 -12.25 -16.20
C ILE A 259 8.12 -11.30 -15.17
N HIS A 260 9.24 -11.67 -14.57
CA HIS A 260 9.88 -10.88 -13.51
C HIS A 260 10.38 -9.51 -13.99
N ASP A 261 10.72 -9.37 -15.24
CA ASP A 261 11.09 -8.13 -15.94
C ASP A 261 9.89 -7.19 -16.16
N ARG A 262 8.68 -7.72 -16.17
CA ARG A 262 7.43 -6.94 -16.26
C ARG A 262 6.98 -6.36 -14.92
N VAL A 263 7.67 -6.67 -13.82
CA VAL A 263 7.34 -6.17 -12.47
C VAL A 263 8.19 -4.94 -12.14
N GLN A 264 7.55 -3.79 -11.99
CA GLN A 264 8.26 -2.55 -11.68
C GLN A 264 8.89 -2.58 -10.29
N LYS A 265 10.09 -2.01 -10.15
CA LYS A 265 10.83 -1.95 -8.87
C LYS A 265 9.94 -1.44 -7.72
N GLY A 266 9.98 -2.14 -6.59
CA GLY A 266 9.30 -1.74 -5.35
C GLY A 266 7.81 -2.06 -5.30
N THR A 267 7.23 -2.77 -6.29
CA THR A 267 5.81 -3.07 -6.29
C THR A 267 5.48 -4.51 -5.92
N LEU A 268 6.27 -5.49 -6.31
CA LEU A 268 6.11 -6.92 -6.04
C LEU A 268 4.62 -7.35 -5.89
N VAL A 269 4.17 -7.70 -4.68
CA VAL A 269 2.75 -8.05 -4.42
C VAL A 269 1.80 -6.90 -4.77
N HIS A 270 2.25 -5.65 -4.62
CA HIS A 270 1.44 -4.47 -4.92
C HIS A 270 1.19 -4.29 -6.43
N ALA A 271 2.05 -4.88 -7.30
CA ALA A 271 1.83 -4.89 -8.74
C ALA A 271 0.55 -5.63 -9.13
N LEU A 272 0.20 -6.73 -8.44
CA LEU A 272 -1.04 -7.47 -8.68
C LEU A 272 -2.28 -6.61 -8.37
N ARG A 273 -2.22 -5.81 -7.30
CA ARG A 273 -3.28 -4.86 -6.97
C ARG A 273 -3.36 -3.71 -7.96
N HIS A 274 -2.23 -3.20 -8.43
CA HIS A 274 -2.20 -2.20 -9.49
C HIS A 274 -2.77 -2.76 -10.80
N GLU A 275 -2.43 -4.01 -11.13
CA GLU A 275 -2.98 -4.72 -12.28
C GLU A 275 -4.52 -4.82 -12.19
N PHE A 276 -5.06 -5.29 -11.07
CA PHE A 276 -6.50 -5.33 -10.83
C PHE A 276 -7.16 -3.97 -11.08
N ALA A 277 -6.64 -2.91 -10.44
CA ALA A 277 -7.23 -1.58 -10.56
C ALA A 277 -7.14 -1.00 -11.98
N THR A 278 -6.02 -1.22 -12.67
CA THR A 278 -5.81 -0.76 -14.03
C THR A 278 -6.75 -1.48 -15.00
N ARG A 279 -6.90 -2.81 -14.87
CA ARG A 279 -7.81 -3.58 -15.74
C ARG A 279 -9.27 -3.20 -15.52
N LEU A 280 -9.69 -2.92 -14.29
CA LEU A 280 -11.05 -2.41 -14.05
C LEU A 280 -11.24 -1.01 -14.66
N ALA A 281 -10.27 -0.12 -14.51
CA ALA A 281 -10.32 1.22 -15.14
C ALA A 281 -10.39 1.12 -16.67
N GLU A 282 -9.60 0.24 -17.28
CA GLU A 282 -9.65 -0.04 -18.73
C GLU A 282 -11.02 -0.56 -19.19
N ARG A 283 -11.70 -1.32 -18.34
CA ARG A 283 -13.06 -1.82 -18.60
C ARG A 283 -14.16 -0.80 -18.28
N GLY A 284 -13.80 0.38 -17.77
CA GLY A 284 -14.68 1.50 -17.56
C GLY A 284 -15.19 1.70 -16.14
N ALA A 285 -14.59 1.04 -15.16
CA ALA A 285 -14.88 1.33 -13.78
C ALA A 285 -14.56 2.78 -13.44
N SER A 286 -15.49 3.43 -12.75
CA SER A 286 -15.34 4.81 -12.29
C SER A 286 -14.34 4.91 -11.14
N ALA A 287 -13.81 6.11 -10.89
CA ALA A 287 -12.94 6.37 -9.74
C ALA A 287 -13.62 6.03 -8.41
N HIS A 288 -14.95 6.16 -8.32
CA HIS A 288 -15.73 5.84 -7.13
C HIS A 288 -15.78 4.32 -6.89
N GLU A 289 -16.12 3.53 -7.90
CA GLU A 289 -16.14 2.07 -7.83
C GLU A 289 -14.74 1.51 -7.47
N LEU A 290 -13.69 2.06 -8.09
CA LEU A 290 -12.31 1.70 -7.74
C LEU A 290 -11.97 2.06 -6.29
N MET A 291 -12.43 3.21 -5.81
CA MET A 291 -12.22 3.62 -4.41
C MET A 291 -12.90 2.64 -3.44
N GLU A 292 -14.11 2.23 -3.74
CA GLU A 292 -14.88 1.30 -2.91
C GLU A 292 -14.24 -0.09 -2.87
N LEU A 293 -13.98 -0.69 -4.04
CA LEU A 293 -13.36 -2.01 -4.17
C LEU A 293 -11.96 -2.07 -3.52
N LEU A 294 -11.14 -1.04 -3.75
CA LEU A 294 -9.80 -0.99 -3.21
C LEU A 294 -9.74 -0.52 -1.74
N GLY A 295 -10.82 0.01 -1.19
CA GLY A 295 -10.83 0.60 0.16
C GLY A 295 -9.86 1.77 0.26
N HIS A 296 -9.87 2.68 -0.72
CA HIS A 296 -9.12 3.92 -0.67
C HIS A 296 -9.89 4.96 0.15
N SER A 297 -9.19 5.67 1.02
CA SER A 297 -9.77 6.78 1.79
C SER A 297 -9.88 8.09 0.99
N SER A 298 -9.34 8.12 -0.23
CA SER A 298 -9.30 9.30 -1.11
C SER A 298 -9.62 8.91 -2.55
N ILE A 299 -10.53 9.64 -3.15
CA ILE A 299 -10.90 9.51 -4.56
C ILE A 299 -9.74 9.82 -5.51
N VAL A 300 -8.78 10.65 -5.09
CA VAL A 300 -7.58 10.99 -5.87
C VAL A 300 -6.80 9.75 -6.30
N THR A 301 -6.76 8.72 -5.45
CA THR A 301 -6.09 7.47 -5.79
C THR A 301 -6.86 6.69 -6.86
N GLY A 302 -8.20 6.67 -6.82
CA GLY A 302 -9.04 6.08 -7.87
C GLY A 302 -8.90 6.83 -9.19
N GLN A 303 -8.91 8.16 -9.15
CA GLN A 303 -8.72 9.01 -10.32
C GLN A 303 -7.38 8.78 -11.02
N ALA A 304 -6.30 8.47 -10.27
CA ALA A 304 -5.00 8.16 -10.87
C ALA A 304 -5.03 6.92 -11.78
N TYR A 305 -5.86 5.91 -11.45
CA TYR A 305 -6.03 4.74 -12.31
C TYR A 305 -6.87 5.08 -13.55
N VAL A 306 -7.99 5.78 -13.39
CA VAL A 306 -8.84 6.20 -14.51
C VAL A 306 -8.05 7.10 -15.47
N ALA A 307 -7.32 8.09 -14.94
CA ALA A 307 -6.47 8.97 -15.75
C ALA A 307 -5.36 8.23 -16.50
N SER A 308 -4.81 7.14 -15.92
CA SER A 308 -3.74 6.36 -16.58
C SER A 308 -4.21 5.61 -17.83
N THR A 309 -5.52 5.34 -17.95
CA THR A 309 -6.08 4.65 -19.12
C THR A 309 -6.40 5.61 -20.28
N ALA A 310 -6.40 6.92 -20.04
CA ALA A 310 -6.85 7.97 -20.96
C ALA A 310 -8.25 7.73 -21.59
N ARG A 311 -9.02 6.79 -21.02
CA ARG A 311 -10.30 6.35 -21.60
C ARG A 311 -11.36 7.46 -21.56
N GLU A 312 -11.44 8.18 -20.46
CA GLU A 312 -12.39 9.31 -20.34
C GLU A 312 -12.06 10.41 -21.34
N VAL A 313 -10.77 10.73 -21.50
CA VAL A 313 -10.30 11.72 -22.48
C VAL A 313 -10.59 11.25 -23.92
N ARG A 314 -10.32 9.98 -24.23
CA ARG A 314 -10.62 9.38 -25.54
C ARG A 314 -12.12 9.35 -25.81
N ARG A 315 -12.94 8.98 -24.81
CA ARG A 315 -14.40 8.97 -24.93
C ARG A 315 -14.97 10.37 -25.15
N ALA A 316 -14.47 11.36 -24.42
CA ALA A 316 -14.84 12.77 -24.61
C ALA A 316 -14.43 13.27 -25.99
N ALA A 317 -13.23 12.93 -26.46
CA ALA A 317 -12.77 13.27 -27.81
C ALA A 317 -13.66 12.64 -28.89
N GLN A 318 -14.01 11.35 -28.76
CA GLN A 318 -14.90 10.66 -29.70
C GLN A 318 -16.32 11.26 -29.77
N GLY A 319 -16.77 11.91 -28.69
CA GLY A 319 -18.03 12.65 -28.65
C GLY A 319 -18.04 13.95 -29.48
N ASN A 320 -16.92 14.37 -30.06
CA ASN A 320 -16.84 15.56 -30.88
C ASN A 320 -17.58 15.34 -32.22
N PRO A 321 -18.63 16.15 -32.54
CA PRO A 321 -19.41 15.98 -33.78
C PRO A 321 -18.59 15.99 -35.07
N ALA A 322 -17.39 16.60 -35.04
CA ALA A 322 -16.49 16.64 -36.21
C ALA A 322 -16.04 15.22 -36.64
N TYR A 323 -15.96 14.23 -35.73
CA TYR A 323 -15.61 12.86 -36.12
C TYR A 323 -16.64 12.25 -37.05
N GLY A 324 -17.93 12.48 -36.82
CA GLY A 324 -18.98 12.01 -37.76
C GLY A 324 -18.93 12.65 -39.16
N VAL A 325 -18.35 13.83 -39.28
CA VAL A 325 -18.09 14.46 -40.57
C VAL A 325 -16.85 13.81 -41.24
N LEU A 326 -15.78 13.63 -40.48
CA LEU A 326 -14.54 13.02 -40.98
C LEU A 326 -14.74 11.57 -41.41
N ASP A 327 -15.54 10.79 -40.68
CA ASP A 327 -15.89 9.41 -41.06
C ASP A 327 -16.60 9.36 -42.43
N ARG A 328 -17.55 10.29 -42.70
CA ARG A 328 -18.22 10.37 -43.99
C ARG A 328 -17.28 10.78 -45.11
N LEU A 329 -16.33 11.67 -44.83
CA LEU A 329 -15.33 12.10 -45.82
C LEU A 329 -14.30 10.99 -46.10
N GLY A 330 -13.93 10.21 -45.08
CA GLY A 330 -13.03 9.06 -45.20
C GLY A 330 -13.65 7.87 -45.96
N ALA A 331 -14.96 7.63 -45.78
CA ALA A 331 -15.69 6.59 -46.48
C ALA A 331 -16.02 6.95 -47.96
N GLY A 332 -16.01 8.23 -48.29
CA GLY A 332 -16.29 8.69 -49.67
C GLY A 332 -15.07 8.74 -50.62
N GLY A 333 -13.88 8.34 -50.14
CA GLY A 333 -12.64 8.38 -50.93
C GLY A 333 -12.22 7.05 -51.60
N GLY A 334 -13.09 6.04 -51.66
CA GLY A 334 -12.76 4.69 -52.11
C GLY A 334 -13.33 4.27 -53.46
N ASP A 335 -13.99 5.15 -54.22
CA ASP A 335 -14.47 4.87 -55.59
C ASP A 335 -13.97 5.98 -56.54
N GLY A 336 -12.78 5.74 -57.10
CA GLY A 336 -12.19 6.55 -58.15
C GLY A 336 -11.12 5.75 -58.87
#